data_ab6ed771f54eab6966362826da1d7374
#
_entry.id   ab6ed771f54eab6966362826da1d7374
#
_cell.length_a   1.000
_cell.length_b   1.000
_cell.length_c   1.000
_cell.angle_alpha   90.00
_cell.angle_beta   90.00
_cell.angle_gamma   90.00
#
_symmetry.space_group_name_H-M   'P 1'
#
loop_
_entity.id
_entity.type
_entity.pdbx_description
1 polymer ?
#
loop_
_entity_poly.entity_id
_entity_poly.type
_entity_poly.pdbx_seq_one_letter_code
_entity_poly.pdbx_strand_id
1 'polypeptide(L)'
;MRSEEKMYELIMNIAKADDRVAAVYMNGSRTNPNVPKDIFQDYDIVYVVRETKSFIEDKEWIHKFGKILYMQYPDESPDYPNDKKNHYGWLMQFEDGVRMDLTIQTISFAKEHIYDDKLCRILLDKEDILPAMPDATDRDYYVKKPTEAQFWACTNEFWWCSNNIAKGLWREEMPYVQDMTNFVVRKQLEKML
;
A
#
# COMPACT_ATOMS: atom_id res chain seq x y z
N MET A 1 21.26 5.78 6.31
CA MET A 1 20.00 4.96 6.46
C MET A 1 20.02 4.28 7.81
N ARG A 2 18.94 4.38 8.59
CA ARG A 2 18.79 3.64 9.84
C ARG A 2 18.73 2.14 9.56
N SER A 3 19.27 1.32 10.50
CA SER A 3 19.13 -0.13 10.38
C SER A 3 17.69 -0.58 10.61
N GLU A 4 17.36 -1.78 10.15
CA GLU A 4 16.03 -2.39 10.36
C GLU A 4 15.67 -2.45 11.86
N GLU A 5 16.63 -2.87 12.71
CA GLU A 5 16.47 -2.93 14.16
C GLU A 5 16.10 -1.56 14.76
N LYS A 6 16.83 -0.50 14.37
CA LYS A 6 16.55 0.86 14.83
C LYS A 6 15.18 1.37 14.39
N MET A 7 14.73 0.97 13.20
CA MET A 7 13.39 1.34 12.74
C MET A 7 12.30 0.64 13.54
N TYR A 8 12.42 -0.68 13.76
CA TYR A 8 11.47 -1.39 14.60
C TYR A 8 11.45 -0.86 16.02
N GLU A 9 12.63 -0.60 16.61
CA GLU A 9 12.74 -0.01 17.95
C GLU A 9 12.01 1.33 18.02
N LEU A 10 12.22 2.22 17.04
CA LEU A 10 11.57 3.53 16.98
C LEU A 10 10.05 3.39 16.87
N ILE A 11 9.57 2.59 15.92
CA ILE A 11 8.14 2.35 15.69
C ILE A 11 7.49 1.83 16.98
N MET A 12 8.11 0.83 17.61
CA MET A 12 7.58 0.22 18.81
C MET A 12 7.60 1.16 20.02
N ASN A 13 8.67 1.96 20.18
CA ASN A 13 8.79 2.89 21.31
C ASN A 13 7.76 4.03 21.20
N ILE A 14 7.54 4.59 20.00
CA ILE A 14 6.49 5.60 19.78
C ILE A 14 5.13 5.00 20.11
N ALA A 15 4.83 3.80 19.62
CA ALA A 15 3.56 3.15 19.90
C ALA A 15 3.36 2.86 21.39
N LYS A 16 4.37 2.34 22.07
CA LYS A 16 4.29 2.02 23.50
C LYS A 16 4.09 3.26 24.39
N ALA A 17 4.69 4.39 23.99
CA ALA A 17 4.63 5.64 24.73
C ALA A 17 3.34 6.45 24.50
N ASP A 18 2.52 6.09 23.50
CA ASP A 18 1.28 6.79 23.19
C ASP A 18 0.07 5.92 23.58
N ASP A 19 -0.67 6.33 24.61
CA ASP A 19 -1.84 5.59 25.11
C ASP A 19 -3.02 5.54 24.13
N ARG A 20 -3.01 6.39 23.11
CA ARG A 20 -4.00 6.36 22.02
C ARG A 20 -3.80 5.17 21.09
N VAL A 21 -2.57 4.61 21.05
CA VAL A 21 -2.22 3.43 20.23
C VAL A 21 -2.47 2.16 21.03
N ALA A 22 -3.38 1.32 20.56
CA ALA A 22 -3.74 0.06 21.19
C ALA A 22 -2.94 -1.12 20.64
N ALA A 23 -2.66 -1.13 19.33
CA ALA A 23 -1.88 -2.19 18.68
C ALA A 23 -1.08 -1.65 17.48
N VAL A 24 -0.15 -2.45 16.97
CA VAL A 24 0.65 -2.17 15.77
C VAL A 24 0.74 -3.44 14.94
N TYR A 25 0.51 -3.33 13.66
CA TYR A 25 0.84 -4.39 12.71
C TYR A 25 1.57 -3.82 11.50
N MET A 26 2.18 -4.68 10.72
CA MET A 26 2.91 -4.34 9.52
C MET A 26 2.41 -5.19 8.36
N ASN A 27 2.24 -4.57 7.20
CA ASN A 27 1.91 -5.21 5.94
C ASN A 27 3.12 -5.24 4.99
N GLY A 28 2.88 -5.69 3.78
CA GLY A 28 3.76 -5.51 2.63
C GLY A 28 5.00 -6.39 2.60
N SER A 29 5.95 -6.00 1.78
CA SER A 29 7.10 -6.82 1.37
C SER A 29 8.01 -7.25 2.53
N ARG A 30 8.09 -6.48 3.61
CA ARG A 30 8.89 -6.84 4.80
C ARG A 30 8.31 -8.00 5.60
N THR A 31 7.05 -8.33 5.39
CA THR A 31 6.41 -9.51 6.00
C THR A 31 6.52 -10.75 5.12
N ASN A 32 6.90 -10.60 3.83
CA ASN A 32 6.97 -11.68 2.88
C ASN A 32 8.22 -12.56 3.12
N PRO A 33 8.06 -13.86 3.46
CA PRO A 33 9.19 -14.75 3.69
C PRO A 33 9.92 -15.15 2.41
N ASN A 34 9.33 -14.93 1.22
CA ASN A 34 9.83 -15.41 -0.06
C ASN A 34 10.58 -14.32 -0.86
N VAL A 35 10.56 -13.06 -0.40
CA VAL A 35 11.21 -11.95 -1.08
C VAL A 35 12.56 -11.64 -0.43
N PRO A 36 13.66 -11.54 -1.22
CA PRO A 36 14.94 -11.11 -0.68
C PRO A 36 14.85 -9.68 -0.14
N LYS A 37 15.52 -9.45 0.99
CA LYS A 37 15.61 -8.12 1.57
C LYS A 37 16.47 -7.21 0.71
N ASP A 38 16.01 -5.99 0.47
CA ASP A 38 16.75 -4.96 -0.24
C ASP A 38 16.59 -3.57 0.41
N ILE A 39 17.34 -2.60 -0.11
CA ILE A 39 17.37 -1.22 0.41
C ILE A 39 16.13 -0.39 0.05
N PHE A 40 15.29 -0.88 -0.86
CA PHE A 40 14.10 -0.19 -1.35
C PHE A 40 12.83 -0.62 -0.63
N GLN A 41 12.90 -1.69 0.19
CA GLN A 41 11.74 -2.10 0.99
C GLN A 41 11.34 -0.99 1.98
N ASP A 42 10.13 -0.51 1.87
CA ASP A 42 9.51 0.44 2.80
C ASP A 42 8.98 -0.25 4.07
N TYR A 43 8.46 0.54 4.97
CA TYR A 43 7.80 0.08 6.19
C TYR A 43 6.31 0.42 6.11
N ASP A 44 5.48 -0.55 5.76
CA ASP A 44 4.02 -0.43 5.72
C ASP A 44 3.45 -0.66 7.12
N ILE A 45 3.36 0.39 7.93
CA ILE A 45 3.00 0.31 9.34
C ILE A 45 1.56 0.77 9.56
N VAL A 46 0.83 -0.01 10.35
CA VAL A 46 -0.49 0.39 10.81
C VAL A 46 -0.48 0.51 12.33
N TYR A 47 -0.82 1.70 12.82
CA TYR A 47 -1.13 1.93 14.22
C TYR A 47 -2.64 1.81 14.43
N VAL A 48 -3.03 0.85 15.25
CA VAL A 48 -4.43 0.68 15.65
C VAL A 48 -4.72 1.62 16.82
N VAL A 49 -5.61 2.56 16.59
CA VAL A 49 -5.83 3.69 17.48
C VAL A 49 -7.28 3.76 17.97
N ARG A 50 -7.50 4.47 19.07
CA ARG A 50 -8.85 4.67 19.61
C ARG A 50 -9.68 5.64 18.78
N GLU A 51 -9.03 6.63 18.18
CA GLU A 51 -9.62 7.63 17.28
C GLU A 51 -8.51 8.25 16.42
N THR A 52 -8.88 8.81 15.28
CA THR A 52 -7.92 9.36 14.29
C THR A 52 -7.70 10.86 14.46
N LYS A 53 -8.71 11.58 14.98
CA LYS A 53 -8.76 13.03 14.97
C LYS A 53 -7.56 13.68 15.65
N SER A 54 -7.21 13.25 16.85
CA SER A 54 -6.11 13.84 17.62
C SER A 54 -4.74 13.66 16.95
N PHE A 55 -4.56 12.63 16.15
CA PHE A 55 -3.36 12.42 15.34
C PHE A 55 -3.31 13.36 14.13
N ILE A 56 -4.46 13.55 13.46
CA ILE A 56 -4.58 14.42 12.28
C ILE A 56 -4.39 15.90 12.67
N GLU A 57 -4.90 16.30 13.82
CA GLU A 57 -4.81 17.67 14.34
C GLU A 57 -3.40 18.00 14.87
N ASP A 58 -2.69 17.02 15.43
CA ASP A 58 -1.30 17.19 15.91
C ASP A 58 -0.30 17.03 14.75
N LYS A 59 -0.03 18.14 14.06
CA LYS A 59 0.89 18.13 12.91
C LYS A 59 2.34 17.78 13.27
N GLU A 60 2.73 17.94 14.52
CA GLU A 60 4.10 17.66 14.99
C GLU A 60 4.29 16.17 15.37
N TRP A 61 3.20 15.44 15.61
CA TRP A 61 3.26 14.07 16.03
C TRP A 61 4.06 13.17 15.06
N ILE A 62 3.85 13.37 13.75
CA ILE A 62 4.47 12.56 12.70
C ILE A 62 6.00 12.75 12.62
N HIS A 63 6.52 13.88 13.07
CA HIS A 63 7.95 14.18 13.09
C HIS A 63 8.72 13.37 14.13
N LYS A 64 8.05 12.67 15.05
CA LYS A 64 8.67 11.71 15.98
C LYS A 64 9.40 10.57 15.26
N PHE A 65 9.00 10.23 14.03
CA PHE A 65 9.64 9.18 13.25
C PHE A 65 10.96 9.59 12.59
N GLY A 66 11.27 10.87 12.57
CA GLY A 66 12.54 11.40 12.05
C GLY A 66 12.38 12.61 11.16
N LYS A 67 13.50 13.06 10.59
CA LYS A 67 13.51 14.21 9.70
C LYS A 67 12.99 13.82 8.33
N ILE A 68 11.83 14.36 7.94
CA ILE A 68 11.12 14.04 6.71
C ILE A 68 11.71 14.89 5.58
N LEU A 69 12.08 14.25 4.47
CA LEU A 69 12.55 14.90 3.25
C LEU A 69 11.37 15.40 2.41
N TYR A 70 10.41 14.53 2.18
CA TYR A 70 9.10 14.86 1.60
C TYR A 70 8.04 13.84 2.07
N MET A 71 6.77 14.23 1.94
CA MET A 71 5.65 13.44 2.41
C MET A 71 4.44 13.62 1.49
N GLN A 72 3.66 12.55 1.32
CA GLN A 72 2.36 12.57 0.66
C GLN A 72 1.25 12.29 1.70
N TYR A 73 0.11 12.92 1.49
CA TYR A 73 -1.13 12.76 2.25
C TYR A 73 -2.19 12.14 1.34
N PRO A 74 -2.27 10.80 1.20
CA PRO A 74 -3.17 10.16 0.24
C PRO A 74 -4.64 10.49 0.52
N ASP A 75 -5.01 10.58 1.80
CA ASP A 75 -6.38 10.85 2.25
C ASP A 75 -6.80 12.33 2.14
N GLU A 76 -5.92 13.20 1.69
CA GLU A 76 -6.25 14.59 1.35
C GLU A 76 -6.59 14.76 -0.14
N SER A 77 -6.43 13.72 -0.94
CA SER A 77 -6.72 13.78 -2.37
C SER A 77 -8.24 13.91 -2.62
N PRO A 78 -8.68 14.89 -3.42
CA PRO A 78 -10.08 14.99 -3.82
C PRO A 78 -10.53 13.82 -4.73
N ASP A 79 -9.58 13.14 -5.39
CA ASP A 79 -9.85 12.01 -6.28
C ASP A 79 -10.19 10.72 -5.51
N TYR A 80 -9.76 10.64 -4.24
CA TYR A 80 -9.98 9.48 -3.36
C TYR A 80 -10.51 9.96 -2.01
N PRO A 81 -11.75 10.47 -1.95
CA PRO A 81 -12.31 11.03 -0.73
C PRO A 81 -12.48 9.96 0.35
N ASN A 82 -12.08 10.33 1.57
CA ASN A 82 -12.15 9.50 2.76
C ASN A 82 -12.73 10.32 3.91
N ASP A 83 -13.52 9.71 4.78
CA ASP A 83 -14.15 10.36 5.92
C ASP A 83 -13.18 10.72 7.05
N LYS A 84 -11.92 10.21 6.98
CA LYS A 84 -10.84 10.40 7.96
C LYS A 84 -11.17 9.95 9.40
N LYS A 85 -12.33 9.34 9.60
CA LYS A 85 -12.78 8.89 10.92
C LYS A 85 -12.23 7.53 11.28
N ASN A 86 -12.11 6.65 10.26
CA ASN A 86 -11.76 5.26 10.46
C ASN A 86 -10.30 4.99 10.15
N HIS A 87 -9.71 5.69 9.18
CA HIS A 87 -8.30 5.57 8.84
C HIS A 87 -7.74 6.90 8.30
N TYR A 88 -6.41 7.06 8.40
CA TYR A 88 -5.66 8.16 7.79
C TYR A 88 -4.20 7.77 7.63
N GLY A 89 -3.56 8.19 6.54
CA GLY A 89 -2.19 7.80 6.20
C GLY A 89 -1.24 8.95 5.91
N TRP A 90 0.04 8.69 6.17
CA TRP A 90 1.17 9.51 5.77
C TRP A 90 2.18 8.63 5.05
N LEU A 91 2.57 9.01 3.84
CA LEU A 91 3.62 8.34 3.08
C LEU A 91 4.87 9.20 3.16
N MET A 92 5.90 8.71 3.85
CA MET A 92 7.06 9.52 4.25
C MET A 92 8.36 8.99 3.67
N GLN A 93 9.13 9.87 3.06
CA GLN A 93 10.54 9.66 2.75
C GLN A 93 11.39 10.44 3.74
N PHE A 94 12.25 9.75 4.48
CA PHE A 94 13.15 10.40 5.43
C PHE A 94 14.48 10.79 4.78
N GLU A 95 15.17 11.82 5.34
CA GLU A 95 16.47 12.28 4.84
C GLU A 95 17.56 11.20 4.84
N ASP A 96 17.45 10.20 5.72
CA ASP A 96 18.39 9.10 5.80
C ASP A 96 18.14 7.98 4.76
N GLY A 97 17.18 8.18 3.85
CA GLY A 97 16.84 7.25 2.77
C GLY A 97 15.83 6.16 3.14
N VAL A 98 15.35 6.10 4.39
CA VAL A 98 14.27 5.19 4.78
C VAL A 98 12.92 5.73 4.29
N ARG A 99 12.06 4.86 3.77
CA ARG A 99 10.66 5.15 3.49
C ARG A 99 9.76 4.44 4.49
N MET A 100 8.71 5.13 4.93
CA MET A 100 7.67 4.55 5.77
C MET A 100 6.29 5.07 5.33
N ASP A 101 5.39 4.15 5.10
CA ASP A 101 3.99 4.37 4.83
C ASP A 101 3.24 4.03 6.13
N LEU A 102 2.87 5.08 6.87
CA LEU A 102 2.19 4.94 8.15
C LEU A 102 0.71 5.21 7.98
N THR A 103 -0.10 4.26 8.39
CA THR A 103 -1.55 4.42 8.49
C THR A 103 -1.98 4.30 9.95
N ILE A 104 -2.90 5.14 10.39
CA ILE A 104 -3.65 4.94 11.61
C ILE A 104 -5.03 4.38 11.26
N GLN A 105 -5.51 3.41 12.03
CA GLN A 105 -6.84 2.81 11.86
C GLN A 105 -7.53 2.69 13.21
N THR A 106 -8.82 2.98 13.25
CA THR A 106 -9.60 2.71 14.46
C THR A 106 -9.66 1.21 14.75
N ILE A 107 -9.84 0.84 16.02
CA ILE A 107 -9.90 -0.58 16.46
C ILE A 107 -10.96 -1.35 15.66
N SER A 108 -12.14 -0.78 15.43
CA SER A 108 -13.21 -1.44 14.67
C SER A 108 -12.80 -1.66 13.21
N PHE A 109 -12.23 -0.65 12.58
CA PHE A 109 -11.78 -0.72 11.20
C PHE A 109 -10.64 -1.73 11.02
N ALA A 110 -9.64 -1.70 11.90
CA ALA A 110 -8.53 -2.64 11.87
C ALA A 110 -8.98 -4.10 12.00
N LYS A 111 -9.94 -4.39 12.92
CA LYS A 111 -10.49 -5.74 13.08
C LYS A 111 -11.20 -6.26 11.84
N GLU A 112 -11.85 -5.40 11.10
CA GLU A 112 -12.57 -5.74 9.87
C GLU A 112 -11.60 -5.98 8.71
N HIS A 113 -10.53 -5.17 8.62
CA HIS A 113 -9.66 -5.09 7.44
C HIS A 113 -8.29 -5.77 7.58
N ILE A 114 -7.90 -6.24 8.76
CA ILE A 114 -6.57 -6.83 8.97
C ILE A 114 -6.31 -8.08 8.12
N TYR A 115 -7.36 -8.75 7.66
CA TYR A 115 -7.28 -9.94 6.81
C TYR A 115 -7.29 -9.63 5.30
N ASP A 116 -7.45 -8.37 4.91
CA ASP A 116 -7.51 -7.98 3.49
C ASP A 116 -6.18 -8.25 2.77
N ASP A 117 -5.07 -8.19 3.50
CA ASP A 117 -3.75 -8.59 3.01
C ASP A 117 -3.15 -9.70 3.88
N LYS A 118 -2.78 -10.82 3.25
CA LYS A 118 -2.10 -11.94 3.93
C LYS A 118 -0.63 -11.67 4.20
N LEU A 119 -0.03 -10.65 3.58
CA LEU A 119 1.28 -10.13 3.95
C LEU A 119 1.14 -9.19 5.14
N CYS A 120 0.74 -9.75 6.28
CA CYS A 120 0.50 -9.03 7.53
C CYS A 120 1.16 -9.73 8.71
N ARG A 121 1.72 -8.94 9.64
CA ARG A 121 2.32 -9.41 10.89
C ARG A 121 2.02 -8.44 12.04
N ILE A 122 1.42 -8.93 13.12
CA ILE A 122 1.23 -8.16 14.35
C ILE A 122 2.60 -7.95 15.01
N LEU A 123 2.92 -6.70 15.33
CA LEU A 123 4.15 -6.30 16.02
C LEU A 123 3.92 -6.01 17.51
N LEU A 124 2.76 -5.46 17.85
CA LEU A 124 2.37 -5.12 19.21
C LEU A 124 0.85 -5.22 19.32
N ASP A 125 0.37 -5.83 20.39
CA ASP A 125 -1.03 -5.75 20.80
C ASP A 125 -1.05 -5.57 22.32
N LYS A 126 -1.37 -4.36 22.79
CA LYS A 126 -1.32 -4.00 24.21
C LYS A 126 -2.50 -4.58 25.00
N GLU A 127 -3.59 -4.85 24.32
CA GLU A 127 -4.89 -5.13 24.94
C GLU A 127 -5.52 -6.44 24.43
N ASP A 128 -4.76 -7.21 23.66
CA ASP A 128 -5.23 -8.46 23.02
C ASP A 128 -6.52 -8.25 22.20
N ILE A 129 -6.53 -7.17 21.41
CA ILE A 129 -7.71 -6.74 20.65
C ILE A 129 -7.74 -7.25 19.23
N LEU A 130 -6.58 -7.58 18.65
CA LEU A 130 -6.51 -8.04 17.28
C LEU A 130 -6.80 -9.54 17.17
N PRO A 131 -7.41 -10.00 16.07
CA PRO A 131 -7.59 -11.42 15.85
C PRO A 131 -6.25 -12.11 15.61
N ALA A 132 -6.17 -13.41 15.90
CA ALA A 132 -4.99 -14.21 15.61
C ALA A 132 -4.70 -14.20 14.10
N MET A 133 -3.47 -13.86 13.72
CA MET A 133 -3.04 -13.85 12.32
C MET A 133 -2.29 -15.14 11.99
N PRO A 134 -2.58 -15.76 10.83
CA PRO A 134 -1.73 -16.83 10.30
C PRO A 134 -0.37 -16.27 9.88
N ASP A 135 0.59 -17.16 9.60
CA ASP A 135 1.88 -16.77 9.03
C ASP A 135 1.68 -16.02 7.71
N ALA A 136 2.45 -14.95 7.54
CA ALA A 136 2.38 -14.11 6.34
C ALA A 136 2.69 -14.93 5.08
N THR A 137 1.92 -14.70 4.02
CA THR A 137 2.06 -15.43 2.75
C THR A 137 1.72 -14.55 1.56
N ASP A 138 2.48 -14.70 0.49
CA ASP A 138 2.31 -13.99 -0.78
C ASP A 138 1.44 -14.74 -1.81
N ARG A 139 0.75 -15.81 -1.39
CA ARG A 139 -0.04 -16.67 -2.30
C ARG A 139 -1.09 -15.92 -3.10
N ASP A 140 -1.64 -14.83 -2.56
CA ASP A 140 -2.66 -14.03 -3.24
C ASP A 140 -2.08 -13.20 -4.39
N TYR A 141 -0.77 -13.00 -4.40
CA TYR A 141 -0.02 -12.27 -5.43
C TYR A 141 0.49 -13.16 -6.57
N TYR A 142 0.31 -14.49 -6.46
CA TYR A 142 0.75 -15.39 -7.50
C TYR A 142 -0.04 -15.19 -8.79
N VAL A 143 0.68 -15.08 -9.90
CA VAL A 143 0.09 -15.02 -11.23
C VAL A 143 -0.71 -16.30 -11.47
N LYS A 144 -1.97 -16.12 -11.86
CA LYS A 144 -2.87 -17.24 -12.18
C LYS A 144 -2.82 -17.51 -13.67
N LYS A 145 -2.63 -18.79 -14.03
CA LYS A 145 -2.72 -19.19 -15.44
C LYS A 145 -4.10 -18.81 -16.00
N PRO A 146 -4.17 -18.11 -17.13
CA PRO A 146 -5.44 -17.74 -17.73
C PRO A 146 -6.20 -18.99 -18.21
N THR A 147 -7.52 -18.92 -18.14
CA THR A 147 -8.39 -19.91 -18.80
C THR A 147 -8.37 -19.69 -20.30
N GLU A 148 -8.76 -20.72 -21.09
CA GLU A 148 -8.89 -20.60 -22.54
C GLU A 148 -9.82 -19.45 -22.94
N ALA A 149 -10.96 -19.29 -22.26
CA ALA A 149 -11.89 -18.19 -22.50
C ALA A 149 -11.25 -16.82 -22.28
N GLN A 150 -10.46 -16.65 -21.21
CA GLN A 150 -9.72 -15.42 -20.94
C GLN A 150 -8.67 -15.14 -22.03
N PHE A 151 -7.94 -16.17 -22.46
CA PHE A 151 -6.96 -16.04 -23.53
C PHE A 151 -7.61 -15.53 -24.82
N TRP A 152 -8.71 -16.16 -25.25
CA TRP A 152 -9.43 -15.74 -26.45
C TRP A 152 -10.01 -14.34 -26.32
N ALA A 153 -10.57 -13.99 -25.18
CA ALA A 153 -11.07 -12.63 -24.95
C ALA A 153 -9.96 -11.59 -25.04
N CYS A 154 -8.82 -11.82 -24.42
CA CYS A 154 -7.67 -10.91 -24.48
C CYS A 154 -7.10 -10.80 -25.89
N THR A 155 -6.98 -11.92 -26.62
CA THR A 155 -6.48 -11.94 -28.00
C THR A 155 -7.40 -11.15 -28.92
N ASN A 156 -8.71 -11.34 -28.78
CA ASN A 156 -9.70 -10.64 -29.60
C ASN A 156 -9.66 -9.12 -29.33
N GLU A 157 -9.63 -8.71 -28.07
CA GLU A 157 -9.55 -7.30 -27.68
C GLU A 157 -8.24 -6.65 -28.12
N PHE A 158 -7.11 -7.37 -28.01
CA PHE A 158 -5.81 -6.91 -28.48
C PHE A 158 -5.85 -6.53 -29.96
N TRP A 159 -6.32 -7.45 -30.81
CA TRP A 159 -6.37 -7.23 -32.26
C TRP A 159 -7.38 -6.16 -32.64
N TRP A 160 -8.55 -6.18 -32.02
CA TRP A 160 -9.59 -5.18 -32.29
C TRP A 160 -9.11 -3.76 -31.97
N CYS A 161 -8.53 -3.58 -30.80
CA CYS A 161 -8.07 -2.26 -30.35
C CYS A 161 -6.77 -1.80 -31.02
N SER A 162 -5.94 -2.71 -31.53
CA SER A 162 -4.76 -2.36 -32.34
C SER A 162 -5.12 -1.54 -33.59
N ASN A 163 -6.28 -1.77 -34.19
CA ASN A 163 -6.78 -0.97 -35.30
C ASN A 163 -7.07 0.49 -34.88
N ASN A 164 -7.44 0.74 -33.65
CA ASN A 164 -7.64 2.10 -33.14
C ASN A 164 -6.31 2.86 -33.03
N ILE A 165 -5.20 2.17 -32.73
CA ILE A 165 -3.85 2.77 -32.73
C ILE A 165 -3.50 3.22 -34.16
N ALA A 166 -3.69 2.35 -35.17
CA ALA A 166 -3.44 2.69 -36.56
C ALA A 166 -4.28 3.90 -37.03
N LYS A 167 -5.55 3.94 -36.64
CA LYS A 167 -6.46 5.06 -36.91
C LYS A 167 -5.99 6.36 -36.26
N GLY A 168 -5.56 6.31 -35.00
CA GLY A 168 -5.03 7.48 -34.28
C GLY A 168 -3.74 7.99 -34.93
N LEU A 169 -2.82 7.10 -35.33
CA LEU A 169 -1.60 7.46 -36.04
C LEU A 169 -1.92 8.17 -37.37
N TRP A 170 -2.86 7.63 -38.14
CA TRP A 170 -3.30 8.24 -39.42
C TRP A 170 -3.88 9.64 -39.21
N ARG A 171 -4.54 9.89 -38.09
CA ARG A 171 -5.17 11.17 -37.75
C ARG A 171 -4.26 12.12 -37.01
N GLU A 172 -3.01 11.73 -36.74
CA GLU A 172 -2.05 12.48 -35.93
C GLU A 172 -2.52 12.77 -34.48
N GLU A 173 -3.40 11.90 -33.94
CA GLU A 173 -3.98 12.01 -32.61
C GLU A 173 -3.08 11.31 -31.57
N MET A 174 -1.86 11.78 -31.36
CA MET A 174 -0.85 11.12 -30.54
C MET A 174 -1.28 10.82 -29.09
N PRO A 175 -1.98 11.71 -28.35
CA PRO A 175 -2.50 11.37 -27.02
C PRO A 175 -3.42 10.15 -27.06
N TYR A 176 -4.34 10.08 -28.02
CA TYR A 176 -5.23 8.92 -28.20
C TYR A 176 -4.45 7.63 -28.52
N VAL A 177 -3.42 7.71 -29.35
CA VAL A 177 -2.53 6.57 -29.65
C VAL A 177 -1.85 6.06 -28.40
N GLN A 178 -1.32 6.96 -27.56
CA GLN A 178 -0.66 6.60 -26.32
C GLN A 178 -1.62 5.94 -25.32
N ASP A 179 -2.81 6.50 -25.15
CA ASP A 179 -3.84 5.95 -24.27
C ASP A 179 -4.28 4.55 -24.73
N MET A 180 -4.60 4.38 -26.01
CA MET A 180 -4.96 3.09 -26.58
C MET A 180 -3.84 2.05 -26.43
N THR A 181 -2.59 2.46 -26.64
CA THR A 181 -1.43 1.57 -26.52
C THR A 181 -1.21 1.17 -25.07
N ASN A 182 -1.18 2.13 -24.15
CA ASN A 182 -0.74 1.89 -22.77
C ASN A 182 -1.85 1.33 -21.88
N PHE A 183 -3.09 1.81 -22.03
CA PHE A 183 -4.18 1.46 -21.11
C PHE A 183 -5.12 0.39 -21.68
N VAL A 184 -5.10 0.14 -22.98
CA VAL A 184 -5.98 -0.87 -23.59
C VAL A 184 -5.16 -2.05 -24.13
N VAL A 185 -4.37 -1.85 -25.18
CA VAL A 185 -3.69 -2.94 -25.90
C VAL A 185 -2.62 -3.63 -25.03
N ARG A 186 -1.74 -2.85 -24.40
CA ARG A 186 -0.71 -3.41 -23.51
C ARG A 186 -1.30 -4.20 -22.33
N LYS A 187 -2.43 -3.74 -21.79
CA LYS A 187 -3.12 -4.45 -20.70
C LYS A 187 -3.60 -5.84 -21.07
N GLN A 188 -3.89 -6.10 -22.35
CA GLN A 188 -4.24 -7.45 -22.79
C GLN A 188 -3.01 -8.39 -22.78
N LEU A 189 -1.83 -7.88 -23.13
CA LEU A 189 -0.58 -8.66 -23.00
C LEU A 189 -0.25 -8.93 -21.55
N GLU A 190 -0.31 -7.92 -20.68
CA GLU A 190 -0.01 -8.06 -19.25
C GLU A 190 -0.90 -9.10 -18.56
N LYS A 191 -2.15 -9.24 -18.98
CA LYS A 191 -3.07 -10.28 -18.47
C LYS A 191 -2.66 -11.70 -18.86
N MET A 192 -1.77 -11.87 -19.84
CA MET A 192 -1.34 -13.16 -20.36
C MET A 192 0.06 -13.57 -19.89
N LEU A 193 0.78 -12.67 -19.20
CA LEU A 193 2.09 -12.92 -18.59
C LEU A 193 1.95 -13.41 -17.16
#